data_35fe0ae79277e9070c04582d5013cd84
#
_entry.id   35fe0ae79277e9070c04582d5013cd84
#
_cell.length_a   1.000
_cell.length_b   1.000
_cell.length_c   1.000
_cell.angle_alpha   90.00
_cell.angle_beta   90.00
_cell.angle_gamma   90.00
#
_symmetry.space_group_name_H-M   'P 1'
#
loop_
_entity.id
_entity.type
_entity.pdbx_description
1 polymer ?
#
loop_
_entity_poly.entity_id
_entity_poly.type
_entity_poly.pdbx_seq_one_letter_code
_entity_poly.pdbx_strand_id
1 'polypeptide(L)'
;MHPVCREDDTYMKAYGLADSYQAQIPGSVLSTLLDAGAIEDPYYRQNEYTARDLFWQDYIFERSFEVTQELLNQDVIQLVCYGIDTLADLYINDTHVIYMDNMHRTWRIPVKEYLHEGSNSIRF
;
A
#
# COMPACT_ATOMS: atom_id res chain seq x y z
N MET A 1 -4.60 -0.28 -4.72
CA MET A 1 -3.52 -1.31 -4.57
C MET A 1 -3.27 -1.97 -5.91
N HIS A 2 -2.04 -2.14 -6.25
CA HIS A 2 -1.64 -2.93 -7.42
C HIS A 2 -0.36 -3.71 -7.06
N PRO A 3 -0.14 -4.88 -7.66
CA PRO A 3 1.08 -5.62 -7.45
C PRO A 3 2.26 -4.91 -8.13
N VAL A 4 3.46 -5.12 -7.60
CA VAL A 4 4.69 -4.69 -8.26
C VAL A 4 4.94 -5.63 -9.41
N CYS A 5 4.79 -5.14 -10.65
CA CYS A 5 5.20 -5.91 -11.83
C CYS A 5 6.72 -6.08 -11.81
N ARG A 6 7.19 -7.23 -11.36
CA ARG A 6 8.52 -7.72 -11.72
C ARG A 6 8.45 -8.21 -13.16
N GLU A 7 9.56 -8.21 -13.87
CA GLU A 7 9.65 -8.53 -15.33
C GLU A 7 8.95 -9.82 -15.79
N ASP A 8 8.43 -10.63 -14.86
CA ASP A 8 7.61 -11.82 -15.10
C ASP A 8 6.14 -11.58 -14.75
N ASP A 9 5.41 -10.93 -15.65
CA ASP A 9 3.93 -10.82 -15.66
C ASP A 9 3.18 -12.17 -15.64
N THR A 10 3.91 -13.28 -15.60
CA THR A 10 3.39 -14.63 -15.68
C THR A 10 2.47 -14.96 -14.52
N TYR A 11 2.78 -14.44 -13.33
CA TYR A 11 2.04 -14.74 -12.11
C TYR A 11 0.65 -14.10 -12.09
N MET A 12 0.56 -12.82 -12.42
CA MET A 12 -0.70 -12.08 -12.45
C MET A 12 -1.70 -12.69 -13.44
N LYS A 13 -1.20 -13.04 -14.62
CA LYS A 13 -1.99 -13.69 -15.67
C LYS A 13 -2.40 -15.11 -15.28
N ALA A 14 -1.54 -15.84 -14.56
CA ALA A 14 -1.84 -17.22 -14.10
C ALA A 14 -3.02 -17.27 -13.13
N TYR A 15 -3.18 -16.23 -12.28
CA TYR A 15 -4.29 -16.15 -11.32
C TYR A 15 -5.45 -15.28 -11.81
N GLY A 16 -5.37 -14.72 -13.01
CA GLY A 16 -6.43 -13.87 -13.60
C GLY A 16 -6.68 -12.57 -12.84
N LEU A 17 -5.66 -12.06 -12.17
CA LEU A 17 -5.76 -10.81 -11.40
C LEU A 17 -5.81 -9.59 -12.31
N ALA A 18 -6.57 -8.57 -11.89
CA ALA A 18 -6.60 -7.28 -12.55
C ALA A 18 -5.35 -6.45 -12.22
N ASP A 19 -5.04 -5.47 -13.07
CA ASP A 19 -3.88 -4.58 -12.90
C ASP A 19 -3.94 -3.77 -11.61
N SER A 20 -5.13 -3.48 -11.09
CA SER A 20 -5.31 -2.75 -9.83
C SER A 20 -6.63 -3.08 -9.14
N TYR A 21 -6.66 -2.88 -7.84
CA TYR A 21 -7.83 -3.07 -6.98
C TYR A 21 -8.03 -1.87 -6.07
N GLN A 22 -9.29 -1.54 -5.78
CA GLN A 22 -9.60 -0.56 -4.75
C GLN A 22 -9.40 -1.20 -3.37
N ALA A 23 -8.43 -0.70 -2.62
CA ALA A 23 -8.13 -1.18 -1.27
C ALA A 23 -8.77 -0.28 -0.21
N GLN A 24 -9.24 -0.89 0.86
CA GLN A 24 -9.66 -0.18 2.07
C GLN A 24 -8.54 -0.19 3.09
N ILE A 25 -8.29 0.94 3.75
CA ILE A 25 -7.33 1.06 4.85
C ILE A 25 -8.10 1.49 6.10
N PRO A 26 -7.96 0.80 7.24
CA PRO A 26 -7.10 -0.37 7.45
C PRO A 26 -7.59 -1.63 6.71
N GLY A 27 -6.65 -2.41 6.21
CA GLY A 27 -6.90 -3.61 5.46
C GLY A 27 -5.60 -4.29 5.04
N SER A 28 -5.73 -5.36 4.26
CA SER A 28 -4.59 -6.15 3.78
C SER A 28 -4.75 -6.47 2.30
N VAL A 29 -3.72 -7.03 1.69
CA VAL A 29 -3.78 -7.61 0.35
C VAL A 29 -4.89 -8.66 0.28
N LEU A 30 -4.94 -9.56 1.27
CA LEU A 30 -5.94 -10.63 1.32
C LEU A 30 -7.37 -10.08 1.35
N SER A 31 -7.66 -9.15 2.27
CA SER A 31 -9.00 -8.55 2.37
C SER A 31 -9.37 -7.82 1.08
N THR A 32 -8.43 -7.11 0.47
CA THR A 32 -8.68 -6.40 -0.80
C THR A 32 -9.04 -7.37 -1.93
N LEU A 33 -8.32 -8.48 -2.08
CA LEU A 33 -8.57 -9.46 -3.13
C LEU A 33 -9.87 -10.24 -2.90
N LEU A 34 -10.20 -10.53 -1.64
CA LEU A 34 -11.48 -11.17 -1.26
C LEU A 34 -12.67 -10.25 -1.55
N ASP A 35 -12.60 -8.99 -1.11
CA ASP A 35 -13.67 -8.01 -1.32
C ASP A 35 -13.92 -7.73 -2.81
N ALA A 36 -12.86 -7.80 -3.61
CA ALA A 36 -12.93 -7.68 -5.06
C ALA A 36 -13.43 -8.96 -5.77
N GLY A 37 -13.59 -10.08 -5.03
CA GLY A 37 -13.93 -11.38 -5.62
C GLY A 37 -12.83 -11.95 -6.52
N ALA A 38 -11.61 -11.49 -6.36
CA ALA A 38 -10.46 -11.91 -7.16
C ALA A 38 -9.87 -13.25 -6.71
N ILE A 39 -10.13 -13.65 -5.48
CA ILE A 39 -9.76 -14.95 -4.92
C ILE A 39 -10.95 -15.56 -4.18
N GLU A 40 -10.94 -16.88 -4.09
CA GLU A 40 -11.90 -17.62 -3.28
C GLU A 40 -11.50 -17.60 -1.80
N ASP A 41 -12.45 -17.93 -0.91
CA ASP A 41 -12.22 -18.01 0.54
C ASP A 41 -11.04 -18.94 0.83
N PRO A 42 -9.94 -18.42 1.42
CA PRO A 42 -8.73 -19.21 1.69
C PRO A 42 -8.96 -20.32 2.73
N TYR A 43 -10.00 -20.21 3.56
CA TYR A 43 -10.35 -21.23 4.56
C TYR A 43 -11.16 -22.39 3.96
N TYR A 44 -11.53 -22.32 2.69
CA TYR A 44 -12.26 -23.40 2.04
C TYR A 44 -11.30 -24.34 1.27
N ARG A 45 -11.30 -25.63 1.65
CA ARG A 45 -10.46 -26.68 1.02
C ARG A 45 -8.97 -26.35 1.01
N GLN A 46 -8.39 -26.20 -0.20
CA GLN A 46 -6.97 -25.96 -0.46
C GLN A 46 -6.69 -24.56 -1.01
N ASN A 47 -7.66 -23.63 -0.90
CA ASN A 47 -7.51 -22.26 -1.44
C ASN A 47 -6.41 -21.48 -0.72
N GLU A 48 -6.02 -21.91 0.49
CA GLU A 48 -4.88 -21.33 1.22
C GLU A 48 -3.56 -21.38 0.44
N TYR A 49 -3.37 -22.39 -0.39
CA TYR A 49 -2.15 -22.50 -1.21
C TYR A 49 -2.09 -21.39 -2.26
N THR A 50 -3.20 -21.11 -2.92
CA THR A 50 -3.31 -20.00 -3.87
C THR A 50 -3.11 -18.65 -3.17
N ALA A 51 -3.74 -18.44 -2.02
CA ALA A 51 -3.58 -17.23 -1.24
C ALA A 51 -2.12 -17.04 -0.79
N ARG A 52 -1.46 -18.12 -0.33
CA ARG A 52 -0.05 -18.10 0.06
C ARG A 52 0.86 -17.67 -1.10
N ASP A 53 0.64 -18.19 -2.29
CA ASP A 53 1.45 -17.87 -3.45
C ASP A 53 1.34 -16.38 -3.83
N LEU A 54 0.16 -15.77 -3.65
CA LEU A 54 -0.05 -14.35 -3.87
C LEU A 54 0.69 -13.47 -2.84
N PHE A 55 0.93 -13.96 -1.63
CA PHE A 55 1.68 -13.22 -0.60
C PHE A 55 3.19 -13.15 -0.83
N TRP A 56 3.73 -13.94 -1.73
CA TRP A 56 5.13 -13.84 -2.15
C TRP A 56 5.41 -12.69 -3.11
N GLN A 57 4.37 -11.90 -3.47
CA GLN A 57 4.50 -10.73 -4.32
C GLN A 57 4.54 -9.47 -3.47
N ASP A 58 5.26 -8.47 -3.97
CA ASP A 58 5.20 -7.13 -3.42
C ASP A 58 3.97 -6.41 -3.98
N TYR A 59 3.36 -5.53 -3.18
CA TYR A 59 2.17 -4.79 -3.56
C TYR A 59 2.38 -3.30 -3.28
N ILE A 60 1.83 -2.47 -4.15
CA ILE A 60 1.82 -1.02 -3.98
C ILE A 60 0.43 -0.59 -3.54
N PHE A 61 0.36 0.10 -2.41
CA PHE A 61 -0.81 0.84 -1.97
C PHE A 61 -0.58 2.32 -2.25
N GLU A 62 -1.41 2.90 -3.09
CA GLU A 62 -1.26 4.28 -3.53
C GLU A 62 -2.54 5.06 -3.33
N ARG A 63 -2.40 6.35 -2.99
CA ARG A 63 -3.50 7.30 -2.88
C ARG A 63 -3.04 8.70 -3.22
N SER A 64 -3.89 9.45 -3.94
CA SER A 64 -3.76 10.89 -4.07
C SER A 64 -4.55 11.62 -2.98
N PHE A 65 -4.05 12.77 -2.53
CA PHE A 65 -4.69 13.62 -1.54
C PHE A 65 -4.34 15.09 -1.76
N GLU A 66 -5.25 15.97 -1.34
CA GLU A 66 -5.06 17.41 -1.48
C GLU A 66 -4.40 18.01 -0.22
N VAL A 67 -3.46 18.90 -0.45
CA VAL A 67 -2.78 19.69 0.58
C VAL A 67 -3.06 21.17 0.34
N THR A 68 -3.58 21.84 1.37
CA THR A 68 -3.87 23.27 1.31
C THR A 68 -2.67 24.09 1.76
N GLN A 69 -2.59 25.33 1.30
CA GLN A 69 -1.57 26.29 1.76
C GLN A 69 -1.64 26.52 3.28
N GLU A 70 -2.85 26.46 3.86
CA GLU A 70 -3.04 26.58 5.32
C GLU A 70 -2.34 25.44 6.07
N LEU A 71 -2.41 24.22 5.56
CA LEU A 71 -1.69 23.08 6.13
C LEU A 71 -0.17 23.28 6.00
N LEU A 72 0.31 23.72 4.84
CA LEU A 72 1.74 23.95 4.61
C LEU A 72 2.33 25.07 5.50
N ASN A 73 1.50 25.99 5.96
CA ASN A 73 1.92 27.05 6.86
C ASN A 73 2.15 26.57 8.31
N GLN A 74 1.74 25.35 8.64
CA GLN A 74 2.04 24.75 9.94
C GLN A 74 3.54 24.47 10.09
N ASP A 75 4.07 24.67 11.30
CA ASP A 75 5.50 24.46 11.57
C ASP A 75 5.92 23.01 11.38
N VAL A 76 5.05 22.09 11.78
CA VAL A 76 5.29 20.63 11.72
C VAL A 76 4.11 19.94 11.07
N ILE A 77 4.41 19.11 10.05
CA ILE A 77 3.46 18.19 9.44
C ILE A 77 4.03 16.78 9.56
N GLN A 78 3.26 15.87 10.16
CA GLN A 78 3.67 14.49 10.36
C GLN A 78 2.66 13.54 9.74
N LEU A 79 3.17 12.53 9.05
CA LEU A 79 2.43 11.32 8.75
C LEU A 79 2.50 10.37 9.94
N VAL A 80 1.35 9.91 10.41
CA VAL A 80 1.27 8.95 11.52
C VAL A 80 0.73 7.64 11.00
N CYS A 81 1.56 6.57 11.08
CA CYS A 81 1.17 5.22 10.73
C CYS A 81 1.10 4.38 12.02
N TYR A 82 -0.10 3.95 12.38
CA TYR A 82 -0.33 3.19 13.62
C TYR A 82 0.11 1.73 13.53
N GLY A 83 0.18 1.17 12.32
CA GLY A 83 0.66 -0.18 12.07
C GLY A 83 0.88 -0.39 10.59
N ILE A 84 2.11 -0.72 10.21
CA ILE A 84 2.49 -1.16 8.87
C ILE A 84 3.04 -2.56 9.03
N ASP A 85 2.37 -3.53 8.46
CA ASP A 85 2.75 -4.95 8.58
C ASP A 85 3.26 -5.46 7.22
N THR A 86 4.56 -5.65 7.06
CA THR A 86 5.66 -5.42 8.05
C THR A 86 6.75 -4.59 7.40
N LEU A 87 7.15 -4.95 6.18
CA LEU A 87 8.24 -4.31 5.42
C LEU A 87 7.62 -3.38 4.38
N ALA A 88 7.92 -2.10 4.45
CA ALA A 88 7.38 -1.14 3.51
C ALA A 88 8.35 0.02 3.25
N ASP A 89 8.38 0.46 2.01
CA ASP A 89 9.00 1.71 1.60
C ASP A 89 7.92 2.78 1.41
N LEU A 90 8.06 3.90 2.10
CA LEU A 90 7.18 5.05 1.94
C LEU A 90 7.75 6.00 0.89
N TYR A 91 6.90 6.35 -0.07
CA TYR A 91 7.15 7.42 -1.03
C TYR A 91 6.08 8.51 -0.93
N ILE A 92 6.50 9.76 -1.07
CA ILE A 92 5.62 10.92 -1.23
C ILE A 92 6.08 11.66 -2.48
N ASN A 93 5.17 11.90 -3.41
CA ASN A 93 5.47 12.56 -4.70
C ASN A 93 6.70 11.95 -5.40
N ASP A 94 6.72 10.60 -5.47
CA ASP A 94 7.80 9.78 -6.04
C ASP A 94 9.15 9.88 -5.33
N THR A 95 9.25 10.63 -4.23
CA THR A 95 10.46 10.71 -3.42
C THR A 95 10.41 9.67 -2.30
N HIS A 96 11.42 8.82 -2.21
CA HIS A 96 11.57 7.87 -1.11
C HIS A 96 11.81 8.63 0.21
N VAL A 97 10.97 8.33 1.20
CA VAL A 97 11.00 9.02 2.51
C VAL A 97 11.67 8.15 3.56
N ILE A 98 11.22 6.91 3.71
CA ILE A 98 11.73 6.00 4.74
C ILE A 98 11.36 4.55 4.43
N TYR A 99 12.22 3.63 4.86
CA TYR A 99 11.93 2.20 4.97
C TYR A 99 11.43 1.86 6.38
N MET A 100 10.37 1.07 6.46
CA MET A 100 9.73 0.61 7.70
C MET A 100 9.82 -0.90 7.80
N ASP A 101 10.17 -1.41 8.99
CA ASP A 101 10.47 -2.81 9.23
C ASP A 101 9.86 -3.37 10.53
N ASN A 102 8.90 -2.64 11.12
CA ASN A 102 8.33 -3.02 12.42
C ASN A 102 6.83 -2.72 12.50
N MET A 103 6.02 -3.78 12.51
CA MET A 103 4.55 -3.69 12.59
C MET A 103 4.02 -3.24 13.95
N HIS A 104 4.79 -3.39 15.02
CA HIS A 104 4.36 -3.04 16.38
C HIS A 104 4.67 -1.59 16.76
N ARG A 105 5.32 -0.85 15.87
CA ARG A 105 5.72 0.53 16.10
C ARG A 105 4.73 1.49 15.45
N THR A 106 4.35 2.53 16.19
CA THR A 106 3.73 3.71 15.58
C THR A 106 4.82 4.59 14.97
N TRP A 107 4.77 4.74 13.66
CA TRP A 107 5.69 5.61 12.93
C TRP A 107 5.15 7.03 12.90
N ARG A 108 6.00 8.01 13.25
CA ARG A 108 5.72 9.46 13.18
C ARG A 108 6.79 10.08 12.30
N ILE A 109 6.45 10.38 11.08
CA ILE A 109 7.40 10.74 10.03
C ILE A 109 7.17 12.21 9.67
N PRO A 110 8.16 13.10 9.85
CA PRO A 110 8.09 14.45 9.33
C PRO A 110 7.99 14.41 7.81
N VAL A 111 6.95 15.04 7.24
CA VAL A 111 6.70 14.94 5.80
C VAL A 111 6.55 16.30 5.11
N LYS A 112 6.66 17.39 5.86
CA LYS A 112 6.42 18.73 5.34
C LYS A 112 7.25 19.06 4.09
N GLU A 113 8.51 18.65 4.06
CA GLU A 113 9.45 18.92 2.96
C GLU A 113 9.12 18.20 1.66
N TYR A 114 8.30 17.12 1.73
CA TYR A 114 7.89 16.34 0.57
C TYR A 114 6.55 16.78 -0.02
N LEU A 115 5.85 17.73 0.66
CA LEU A 115 4.51 18.15 0.28
C LEU A 115 4.54 19.50 -0.47
N HIS A 116 3.59 19.65 -1.39
CA HIS A 116 3.32 20.92 -2.07
C HIS A 116 1.81 21.22 -2.06
N GLU A 117 1.45 22.47 -2.34
CA GLU A 117 0.05 22.84 -2.47
C GLU A 117 -0.61 22.10 -3.65
N GLY A 118 -1.85 21.67 -3.44
CA GLY A 118 -2.63 20.91 -4.42
C GLY A 118 -2.48 19.40 -4.24
N SER A 119 -2.53 18.68 -5.33
CA SER A 119 -2.57 17.23 -5.34
C SER A 119 -1.20 16.62 -5.07
N ASN A 120 -1.14 15.77 -4.07
CA ASN A 120 0.04 14.99 -3.70
C ASN A 120 -0.29 13.51 -3.77
N SER A 121 0.74 12.67 -3.93
CA SER A 121 0.61 11.22 -3.89
C SER A 121 1.37 10.63 -2.70
N ILE A 122 0.80 9.57 -2.13
CA ILE A 122 1.46 8.73 -1.13
C ILE A 122 1.42 7.29 -1.61
N ARG A 123 2.55 6.59 -1.44
CA ARG A 123 2.73 5.21 -1.88
C ARG A 123 3.53 4.43 -0.83
N PHE A 124 3.02 3.25 -0.55
CA PHE A 124 3.68 2.23 0.27
C PHE A 124 3.93 0.99 -0.55
#